data_5544cb2e3c9ccf1f2fa33aa35bc804d7
#
_entry.id   5544cb2e3c9ccf1f2fa33aa35bc804d7
#
_cell.length_a   1.000
_cell.length_b   1.000
_cell.length_c   1.000
_cell.angle_alpha   90.00
_cell.angle_beta   90.00
_cell.angle_gamma   90.00
#
_symmetry.space_group_name_H-M   'P 1'
#
loop_
_entity.id
_entity.type
_entity.pdbx_description
1 polymer ?
#
loop_
_entity_poly.entity_id
_entity_poly.type
_entity_poly.pdbx_seq_one_letter_code
_entity_poly.pdbx_strand_id
1 'polypeptide(L)'
;MKIHVEPVTIAMATPFRISRGSRTECHVVRVTIEHLGMIAQGECTPYPRYGESVESVIKAISHAAHELQSLYAKGEADVMALKSQLQSLLPAGAARNALDCALWHLHALLSHKQQVHDLFTLPEAIVTAMTVSIDTPQAMAKQAQAYLSQGAKLLKVKLDGENVIERVAAVRDAAPHAQIVLDANEAWQNLDLATVFAQLEPFNITMIEQPLPQDCDDVLTSIPHPIPLCADESCHTREQLHQLVGKYEMVNIKLDKTGGLSEALLLADDAKKLGFSLMSGCMLGTSLAMRTALPIAAQASVVDLDGPVLLGQDVTPSLVYRDGEIVLSK
;
A
#
# COMPACT_ATOMS: atom_id res chain seq x y z
N MET A 1 -10.65 26.58 -10.09
CA MET A 1 -10.47 25.23 -9.55
C MET A 1 -11.41 25.04 -8.36
N LYS A 2 -12.18 23.94 -8.31
CA LYS A 2 -13.02 23.56 -7.17
C LYS A 2 -12.54 22.23 -6.63
N ILE A 3 -12.54 22.07 -5.31
CA ILE A 3 -12.12 20.82 -4.63
C ILE A 3 -13.28 20.36 -3.75
N HIS A 4 -13.72 19.13 -3.96
CA HIS A 4 -14.77 18.46 -3.19
C HIS A 4 -14.19 17.25 -2.47
N VAL A 5 -14.72 16.95 -1.30
CA VAL A 5 -14.33 15.78 -0.50
C VAL A 5 -15.58 15.06 -0.02
N GLU A 6 -15.57 13.74 -0.12
CA GLU A 6 -16.68 12.88 0.34
C GLU A 6 -16.19 11.56 0.91
N PRO A 7 -16.88 11.04 1.95
CA PRO A 7 -16.66 9.68 2.41
C PRO A 7 -17.41 8.69 1.50
N VAL A 8 -16.80 7.52 1.28
CA VAL A 8 -17.42 6.40 0.56
C VAL A 8 -17.25 5.12 1.35
N THR A 9 -18.33 4.38 1.54
CA THR A 9 -18.31 3.06 2.17
C THR A 9 -18.52 1.98 1.13
N ILE A 10 -17.65 0.97 1.11
CA ILE A 10 -17.65 -0.13 0.14
C ILE A 10 -17.67 -1.45 0.92
N ALA A 11 -18.62 -2.33 0.61
CA ALA A 11 -18.64 -3.66 1.20
C ALA A 11 -17.44 -4.49 0.74
N MET A 12 -16.91 -5.34 1.62
CA MET A 12 -15.91 -6.34 1.24
C MET A 12 -16.57 -7.49 0.46
N ALA A 13 -15.86 -8.06 -0.51
CA ALA A 13 -16.32 -9.26 -1.24
C ALA A 13 -16.46 -10.47 -0.28
N THR A 14 -15.54 -10.57 0.67
CA THR A 14 -15.54 -11.54 1.77
C THR A 14 -14.95 -10.88 3.01
N PRO A 15 -15.27 -11.35 4.25
CA PRO A 15 -14.65 -10.81 5.46
C PRO A 15 -13.13 -10.89 5.39
N PHE A 16 -12.44 -9.77 5.57
CA PHE A 16 -10.98 -9.67 5.54
C PHE A 16 -10.41 -9.70 6.96
N ARG A 17 -9.50 -10.63 7.25
CA ARG A 17 -8.91 -10.84 8.58
C ARG A 17 -7.41 -10.62 8.58
N ILE A 18 -6.96 -9.80 9.51
CA ILE A 18 -5.54 -9.56 9.85
C ILE A 18 -5.34 -9.73 11.36
N SER A 19 -4.11 -9.67 11.86
CA SER A 19 -3.79 -9.76 13.30
C SER A 19 -4.58 -8.78 14.17
N ARG A 20 -4.97 -7.62 13.63
CA ARG A 20 -5.71 -6.54 14.32
C ARG A 20 -7.24 -6.63 14.22
N GLY A 21 -7.80 -7.67 13.61
CA GLY A 21 -9.24 -7.89 13.57
C GLY A 21 -9.81 -8.24 12.18
N SER A 22 -11.13 -8.21 12.08
CA SER A 22 -11.87 -8.54 10.84
C SER A 22 -12.69 -7.34 10.37
N ARG A 23 -12.78 -7.14 9.06
CA ARG A 23 -13.57 -6.07 8.42
C ARG A 23 -14.52 -6.65 7.39
N THR A 24 -15.72 -6.09 7.32
CA THR A 24 -16.74 -6.38 6.31
C THR A 24 -17.00 -5.20 5.38
N GLU A 25 -16.45 -4.03 5.72
CA GLU A 25 -16.56 -2.78 4.97
C GLU A 25 -15.20 -2.07 4.91
N CYS A 26 -15.01 -1.31 3.84
CA CYS A 26 -13.91 -0.38 3.64
C CYS A 26 -14.47 1.04 3.59
N HIS A 27 -13.91 1.94 4.40
CA HIS A 27 -14.27 3.36 4.40
C HIS A 27 -13.14 4.16 3.78
N VAL A 28 -13.39 4.75 2.62
CA VAL A 28 -12.44 5.59 1.91
C VAL A 28 -12.90 7.04 1.90
N VAL A 29 -11.97 7.96 1.69
CA VAL A 29 -12.27 9.37 1.44
C VAL A 29 -11.79 9.73 0.04
N ARG A 30 -12.70 10.28 -0.78
CA ARG A 30 -12.42 10.74 -2.15
C ARG A 30 -12.32 12.24 -2.22
N VAL A 31 -11.34 12.69 -2.98
CA VAL A 31 -11.19 14.09 -3.40
C VAL A 31 -11.47 14.18 -4.89
N THR A 32 -12.31 15.13 -5.27
CA THR A 32 -12.58 15.47 -6.67
C THR A 32 -12.18 16.93 -6.92
N ILE A 33 -11.32 17.16 -7.90
CA ILE A 33 -10.92 18.48 -8.37
C ILE A 33 -11.56 18.75 -9.73
N GLU A 34 -12.39 19.80 -9.80
CA GLU A 34 -12.94 20.31 -11.06
C GLU A 34 -12.13 21.51 -11.53
N HIS A 35 -11.61 21.44 -12.75
CA HIS A 35 -10.80 22.50 -13.33
C HIS A 35 -10.85 22.51 -14.86
N LEU A 36 -11.22 23.64 -15.48
CA LEU A 36 -11.31 23.82 -16.94
C LEU A 36 -12.09 22.70 -17.66
N GLY A 37 -13.18 22.23 -17.06
CA GLY A 37 -14.00 21.14 -17.60
C GLY A 37 -13.42 19.73 -17.38
N MET A 38 -12.26 19.62 -16.74
CA MET A 38 -11.64 18.36 -16.34
C MET A 38 -12.06 17.97 -14.93
N ILE A 39 -12.15 16.65 -14.67
CA ILE A 39 -12.45 16.06 -13.36
C ILE A 39 -11.26 15.16 -12.99
N ALA A 40 -10.53 15.55 -11.96
CA ALA A 40 -9.42 14.77 -11.42
C ALA A 40 -9.80 14.23 -10.04
N GLN A 41 -9.39 13.01 -9.71
CA GLN A 41 -9.76 12.35 -8.48
C GLN A 41 -8.56 11.73 -7.78
N GLY A 42 -8.64 11.67 -6.45
CA GLY A 42 -7.74 10.92 -5.57
C GLY A 42 -8.56 10.25 -4.47
N GLU A 43 -8.03 9.16 -3.94
CA GLU A 43 -8.67 8.37 -2.89
C GLU A 43 -7.66 8.00 -1.82
N CYS A 44 -8.08 8.00 -0.57
CA CYS A 44 -7.29 7.53 0.56
C CYS A 44 -8.12 6.67 1.50
N THR A 45 -7.43 5.90 2.32
CA THR A 45 -8.06 5.08 3.37
C THR A 45 -7.55 5.52 4.73
N PRO A 46 -8.36 6.27 5.52
CA PRO A 46 -8.01 6.63 6.89
C PRO A 46 -7.70 5.39 7.73
N TYR A 47 -6.57 5.40 8.44
CA TYR A 47 -6.14 4.22 9.19
C TYR A 47 -6.03 4.50 10.70
N PRO A 48 -6.92 3.88 11.53
CA PRO A 48 -6.95 4.14 12.98
C PRO A 48 -5.62 3.86 13.70
N ARG A 49 -4.81 2.92 13.21
CA ARG A 49 -3.46 2.62 13.76
C ARG A 49 -2.55 3.85 13.71
N TYR A 50 -2.79 4.77 12.78
CA TYR A 50 -2.04 6.02 12.61
C TYR A 50 -2.78 7.24 13.19
N GLY A 51 -3.82 7.01 14.01
CA GLY A 51 -4.60 8.08 14.64
C GLY A 51 -5.59 8.77 13.70
N GLU A 52 -5.91 8.17 12.56
CA GLU A 52 -6.80 8.76 11.56
C GLU A 52 -8.23 8.20 11.66
N SER A 53 -9.21 9.06 11.43
CA SER A 53 -10.61 8.71 11.19
C SER A 53 -11.11 9.37 9.91
N VAL A 54 -12.23 8.90 9.37
CA VAL A 54 -12.88 9.52 8.20
C VAL A 54 -13.15 11.00 8.46
N GLU A 55 -13.65 11.35 9.65
CA GLU A 55 -13.98 12.72 10.03
C GLU A 55 -12.73 13.59 10.14
N SER A 56 -11.66 13.09 10.79
CA SER A 56 -10.40 13.84 10.93
C SER A 56 -9.75 14.10 9.58
N VAL A 57 -9.77 13.10 8.68
CA VAL A 57 -9.21 13.20 7.32
C VAL A 57 -10.01 14.17 6.46
N ILE A 58 -11.35 14.10 6.49
CA ILE A 58 -12.21 15.07 5.76
C ILE A 58 -11.96 16.49 6.24
N LYS A 59 -11.84 16.70 7.56
CA LYS A 59 -11.56 18.03 8.14
C LYS A 59 -10.21 18.57 7.67
N ALA A 60 -9.18 17.74 7.68
CA ALA A 60 -7.83 18.11 7.23
C ALA A 60 -7.81 18.44 5.72
N ILE A 61 -8.45 17.61 4.89
CA ILE A 61 -8.61 17.84 3.46
C ILE A 61 -9.34 19.16 3.20
N SER A 62 -10.48 19.41 3.87
CA SER A 62 -11.28 20.62 3.67
C SER A 62 -10.51 21.89 3.98
N HIS A 63 -9.69 21.87 5.05
CA HIS A 63 -8.83 23.00 5.42
C HIS A 63 -7.75 23.24 4.34
N ALA A 64 -7.01 22.21 3.96
CA ALA A 64 -5.97 22.33 2.94
C ALA A 64 -6.53 22.70 1.56
N ALA A 65 -7.71 22.18 1.19
CA ALA A 65 -8.38 22.51 -0.05
C ALA A 65 -8.69 24.00 -0.15
N HIS A 66 -9.15 24.63 0.95
CA HIS A 66 -9.39 26.07 1.00
C HIS A 66 -8.12 26.87 0.71
N GLU A 67 -7.00 26.52 1.33
CA GLU A 67 -5.72 27.18 1.11
C GLU A 67 -5.21 27.01 -0.34
N LEU A 68 -5.25 25.78 -0.86
CA LEU A 68 -4.85 25.48 -2.25
C LEU A 68 -5.70 26.25 -3.28
N GLN A 69 -7.02 26.33 -3.06
CA GLN A 69 -7.92 27.11 -3.92
C GLN A 69 -7.61 28.60 -3.86
N SER A 70 -7.28 29.13 -2.68
CA SER A 70 -6.89 30.53 -2.47
C SER A 70 -5.59 30.86 -3.23
N LEU A 71 -4.54 30.05 -3.08
CA LEU A 71 -3.26 30.21 -3.78
C LEU A 71 -3.45 30.19 -5.32
N TYR A 72 -4.26 29.24 -5.80
CA TYR A 72 -4.56 29.14 -7.22
C TYR A 72 -5.34 30.36 -7.74
N ALA A 73 -6.36 30.82 -7.01
CA ALA A 73 -7.21 31.94 -7.41
C ALA A 73 -6.45 33.27 -7.47
N LYS A 74 -5.44 33.46 -6.64
CA LYS A 74 -4.56 34.63 -6.65
C LYS A 74 -3.48 34.59 -7.75
N GLY A 75 -3.34 33.44 -8.45
CA GLY A 75 -2.26 33.24 -9.42
C GLY A 75 -0.88 33.03 -8.78
N GLU A 76 -0.84 32.72 -7.49
CA GLU A 76 0.40 32.51 -6.72
C GLU A 76 1.01 31.13 -6.95
N ALA A 77 0.22 30.16 -7.45
CA ALA A 77 0.67 28.80 -7.70
C ALA A 77 -0.06 28.17 -8.91
N ASP A 78 0.66 27.51 -9.78
CA ASP A 78 0.12 26.56 -10.75
C ASP A 78 -0.07 25.16 -10.11
N VAL A 79 -0.56 24.18 -10.87
CA VAL A 79 -0.83 22.82 -10.34
C VAL A 79 0.44 22.12 -9.83
N MET A 80 1.59 22.39 -10.44
CA MET A 80 2.87 21.81 -9.96
C MET A 80 3.31 22.43 -8.64
N ALA A 81 3.19 23.75 -8.52
CA ALA A 81 3.48 24.47 -7.28
C ALA A 81 2.50 24.07 -6.16
N LEU A 82 1.23 23.83 -6.47
CA LEU A 82 0.26 23.33 -5.49
C LEU A 82 0.63 21.97 -4.89
N LYS A 83 1.20 21.05 -5.68
CA LYS A 83 1.72 19.77 -5.15
C LYS A 83 2.83 20.01 -4.13
N SER A 84 3.73 20.94 -4.41
CA SER A 84 4.82 21.30 -3.48
C SER A 84 4.30 21.98 -2.21
N GLN A 85 3.34 22.91 -2.35
CA GLN A 85 2.71 23.58 -1.22
C GLN A 85 1.96 22.61 -0.31
N LEU A 86 1.27 21.63 -0.90
CA LEU A 86 0.56 20.60 -0.13
C LEU A 86 1.45 19.83 0.84
N GLN A 87 2.72 19.56 0.47
CA GLN A 87 3.68 18.87 1.33
C GLN A 87 3.97 19.65 2.63
N SER A 88 3.84 20.98 2.60
CA SER A 88 4.02 21.85 3.77
C SER A 88 2.72 22.09 4.53
N LEU A 89 1.56 21.98 3.88
CA LEU A 89 0.25 22.23 4.47
C LEU A 89 -0.24 21.06 5.32
N LEU A 90 0.06 19.84 4.92
CA LEU A 90 -0.38 18.62 5.61
C LEU A 90 0.79 17.70 5.93
N PRO A 91 0.78 17.04 7.08
CA PRO A 91 1.72 15.96 7.36
C PRO A 91 1.48 14.77 6.42
N ALA A 92 2.43 13.84 6.36
CA ALA A 92 2.22 12.55 5.70
C ALA A 92 1.02 11.83 6.32
N GLY A 93 0.25 11.12 5.48
CA GLY A 93 -0.96 10.43 5.89
C GLY A 93 -2.06 10.49 4.84
N ALA A 94 -3.21 9.93 5.17
CA ALA A 94 -4.33 9.76 4.26
C ALA A 94 -4.86 11.08 3.67
N ALA A 95 -4.97 12.14 4.48
CA ALA A 95 -5.49 13.43 3.99
C ALA A 95 -4.62 14.03 2.88
N ARG A 96 -3.28 14.03 3.09
CA ARG A 96 -2.34 14.51 2.07
C ARG A 96 -2.35 13.60 0.85
N ASN A 97 -2.43 12.27 1.05
CA ASN A 97 -2.50 11.31 -0.05
C ASN A 97 -3.66 11.60 -1.02
N ALA A 98 -4.88 11.76 -0.52
CA ALA A 98 -6.04 12.00 -1.40
C ALA A 98 -5.88 13.28 -2.25
N LEU A 99 -5.39 14.37 -1.64
CA LEU A 99 -5.15 15.64 -2.34
C LEU A 99 -3.98 15.55 -3.33
N ASP A 100 -2.86 14.94 -2.93
CA ASP A 100 -1.67 14.78 -3.77
C ASP A 100 -2.01 13.93 -5.01
N CYS A 101 -2.70 12.80 -4.82
CA CYS A 101 -3.14 11.94 -5.92
C CYS A 101 -4.11 12.66 -6.87
N ALA A 102 -5.06 13.46 -6.34
CA ALA A 102 -5.96 14.26 -7.16
C ALA A 102 -5.21 15.33 -7.96
N LEU A 103 -4.21 15.99 -7.38
CA LEU A 103 -3.35 16.97 -8.07
C LEU A 103 -2.46 16.30 -9.13
N TRP A 104 -1.95 15.09 -8.87
CA TRP A 104 -1.24 14.29 -9.87
C TRP A 104 -2.15 13.90 -11.03
N HIS A 105 -3.40 13.52 -10.75
CA HIS A 105 -4.38 13.22 -11.79
C HIS A 105 -4.73 14.47 -12.61
N LEU A 106 -4.91 15.63 -11.97
CA LEU A 106 -5.10 16.89 -12.69
C LEU A 106 -3.89 17.24 -13.57
N HIS A 107 -2.67 17.04 -13.06
CA HIS A 107 -1.46 17.22 -13.86
C HIS A 107 -1.44 16.30 -15.09
N ALA A 108 -1.85 15.03 -14.95
CA ALA A 108 -1.95 14.11 -16.07
C ALA A 108 -2.93 14.62 -17.14
N LEU A 109 -4.14 15.03 -16.72
CA LEU A 109 -5.16 15.57 -17.63
C LEU A 109 -4.69 16.83 -18.36
N LEU A 110 -4.02 17.76 -17.66
CA LEU A 110 -3.42 18.96 -18.26
C LEU A 110 -2.28 18.62 -19.24
N SER A 111 -1.64 17.49 -19.07
CA SER A 111 -0.59 16.93 -19.96
C SER A 111 -1.17 16.04 -21.07
N HIS A 112 -2.48 16.09 -21.32
CA HIS A 112 -3.20 15.27 -22.31
C HIS A 112 -3.06 13.76 -22.05
N LYS A 113 -2.91 13.34 -20.80
CA LYS A 113 -2.93 11.96 -20.32
C LYS A 113 -4.25 11.69 -19.59
N GLN A 114 -4.69 10.43 -19.58
CA GLN A 114 -5.94 10.07 -18.93
C GLN A 114 -5.78 9.68 -17.47
N GLN A 115 -4.64 9.08 -17.14
CA GLN A 115 -4.34 8.56 -15.82
C GLN A 115 -2.95 8.99 -15.36
N VAL A 116 -2.70 8.99 -14.05
CA VAL A 116 -1.40 9.34 -13.46
C VAL A 116 -0.29 8.46 -14.01
N HIS A 117 -0.54 7.15 -14.13
CA HIS A 117 0.47 6.21 -14.60
C HIS A 117 0.86 6.42 -16.07
N ASP A 118 0.05 7.09 -16.89
CA ASP A 118 0.40 7.45 -18.26
C ASP A 118 1.51 8.52 -18.35
N LEU A 119 1.88 9.14 -17.22
CA LEU A 119 3.03 10.06 -17.12
C LEU A 119 4.37 9.33 -16.99
N PHE A 120 4.35 8.01 -16.79
CA PHE A 120 5.51 7.19 -16.50
C PHE A 120 5.67 6.08 -17.55
N THR A 121 6.89 5.56 -17.69
CA THR A 121 7.13 4.34 -18.47
C THR A 121 6.90 3.14 -17.56
N LEU A 122 5.88 2.36 -17.84
CA LEU A 122 5.50 1.19 -17.08
C LEU A 122 5.57 -0.08 -17.94
N PRO A 123 5.75 -1.27 -17.35
CA PRO A 123 5.63 -2.55 -18.06
C PRO A 123 4.17 -2.79 -18.50
N GLU A 124 3.96 -3.75 -19.39
CA GLU A 124 2.62 -4.12 -19.87
C GLU A 124 1.75 -4.77 -18.78
N ALA A 125 2.38 -5.41 -17.81
CA ALA A 125 1.73 -6.01 -16.64
C ALA A 125 2.65 -6.00 -15.43
N ILE A 126 2.07 -6.02 -14.23
CA ILE A 126 2.78 -6.06 -12.94
C ILE A 126 2.21 -7.22 -12.13
N VAL A 127 3.06 -8.17 -11.73
CA VAL A 127 2.67 -9.24 -10.79
C VAL A 127 2.27 -8.60 -9.48
N THR A 128 1.10 -8.96 -8.94
CA THR A 128 0.64 -8.50 -7.63
C THR A 128 0.31 -9.67 -6.72
N ALA A 129 0.51 -9.48 -5.42
CA ALA A 129 0.14 -10.47 -4.42
C ALA A 129 -1.37 -10.69 -4.38
N MET A 130 -1.75 -11.90 -3.97
CA MET A 130 -3.10 -12.23 -3.52
C MET A 130 -3.03 -12.56 -2.04
N THR A 131 -3.84 -11.87 -1.23
CA THR A 131 -3.76 -11.94 0.23
C THR A 131 -4.52 -13.13 0.80
N VAL A 132 -3.78 -14.06 1.40
CA VAL A 132 -4.32 -15.16 2.21
C VAL A 132 -4.57 -14.64 3.62
N SER A 133 -5.83 -14.53 4.01
CA SER A 133 -6.26 -14.05 5.34
C SER A 133 -5.93 -15.07 6.44
N ILE A 134 -5.79 -14.58 7.69
CA ILE A 134 -5.57 -15.44 8.86
C ILE A 134 -6.77 -16.37 9.07
N ASP A 135 -6.49 -17.67 9.13
CA ASP A 135 -7.46 -18.73 9.46
C ASP A 135 -6.70 -19.99 9.96
N THR A 136 -7.41 -21.13 10.04
CA THR A 136 -6.75 -22.43 10.28
C THR A 136 -5.79 -22.77 9.13
N PRO A 137 -4.72 -23.56 9.38
CA PRO A 137 -3.79 -23.97 8.32
C PRO A 137 -4.48 -24.57 7.10
N GLN A 138 -5.52 -25.40 7.30
CA GLN A 138 -6.28 -26.04 6.23
C GLN A 138 -7.11 -25.04 5.41
N ALA A 139 -7.71 -24.05 6.06
CA ALA A 139 -8.48 -23.01 5.38
C ALA A 139 -7.55 -22.09 4.56
N MET A 140 -6.39 -21.72 5.11
CA MET A 140 -5.38 -20.92 4.41
C MET A 140 -4.81 -21.67 3.20
N ALA A 141 -4.51 -22.96 3.33
CA ALA A 141 -4.10 -23.83 2.22
C ALA A 141 -5.15 -23.86 1.11
N LYS A 142 -6.43 -24.02 1.47
CA LYS A 142 -7.55 -24.00 0.51
C LYS A 142 -7.68 -22.64 -0.21
N GLN A 143 -7.51 -21.54 0.51
CA GLN A 143 -7.54 -20.19 -0.06
C GLN A 143 -6.37 -19.99 -1.04
N ALA A 144 -5.17 -20.43 -0.67
CA ALA A 144 -3.99 -20.41 -1.55
C ALA A 144 -4.24 -21.18 -2.86
N GLN A 145 -4.78 -22.40 -2.77
CA GLN A 145 -5.14 -23.19 -3.95
C GLN A 145 -6.17 -22.49 -4.85
N ALA A 146 -7.18 -21.83 -4.24
CA ALA A 146 -8.17 -21.09 -5.00
C ALA A 146 -7.54 -19.93 -5.77
N TYR A 147 -6.61 -19.18 -5.17
CA TYR A 147 -5.87 -18.14 -5.89
C TYR A 147 -4.96 -18.67 -6.99
N LEU A 148 -4.25 -19.78 -6.74
CA LEU A 148 -3.44 -20.41 -7.79
C LEU A 148 -4.26 -20.87 -8.98
N SER A 149 -5.47 -21.40 -8.75
CA SER A 149 -6.39 -21.79 -9.83
C SER A 149 -6.87 -20.60 -10.68
N GLN A 150 -6.75 -19.38 -10.15
CA GLN A 150 -7.02 -18.10 -10.82
C GLN A 150 -5.74 -17.45 -11.40
N GLY A 151 -4.62 -18.17 -11.39
CA GLY A 151 -3.37 -17.71 -11.97
C GLY A 151 -2.46 -16.90 -11.04
N ALA A 152 -2.74 -16.83 -9.72
CA ALA A 152 -1.88 -16.13 -8.78
C ALA A 152 -0.43 -16.66 -8.82
N LYS A 153 0.54 -15.75 -8.85
CA LYS A 153 1.98 -16.04 -8.90
C LYS A 153 2.66 -15.73 -7.57
N LEU A 154 2.10 -14.79 -6.82
CA LEU A 154 2.59 -14.30 -5.53
C LEU A 154 1.45 -14.34 -4.51
N LEU A 155 1.72 -14.95 -3.35
CA LEU A 155 0.81 -15.00 -2.22
C LEU A 155 1.37 -14.17 -1.07
N LYS A 156 0.54 -13.30 -0.48
CA LYS A 156 0.83 -12.62 0.77
C LYS A 156 0.07 -13.30 1.89
N VAL A 157 0.78 -13.91 2.83
CA VAL A 157 0.21 -14.72 3.91
C VAL A 157 0.17 -13.88 5.18
N LYS A 158 -1.03 -13.54 5.63
CA LYS A 158 -1.25 -12.82 6.87
C LYS A 158 -1.10 -13.77 8.06
N LEU A 159 -0.38 -13.33 9.09
CA LEU A 159 -0.07 -14.12 10.28
C LEU A 159 -0.27 -13.27 11.54
N ASP A 160 -0.69 -13.95 12.60
CA ASP A 160 -0.55 -13.49 13.99
C ASP A 160 0.60 -14.25 14.67
N GLY A 161 0.67 -14.22 16.01
CA GLY A 161 1.67 -14.96 16.77
C GLY A 161 1.34 -16.43 17.01
N GLU A 162 0.25 -16.98 16.44
CA GLU A 162 -0.18 -18.36 16.69
C GLU A 162 0.01 -19.27 15.48
N ASN A 163 0.50 -20.49 15.71
CA ASN A 163 0.63 -21.53 14.67
C ASN A 163 1.36 -21.03 13.39
N VAL A 164 2.37 -20.16 13.55
CA VAL A 164 3.06 -19.52 12.41
C VAL A 164 3.61 -20.57 11.46
N ILE A 165 4.36 -21.54 11.98
CA ILE A 165 5.04 -22.56 11.16
C ILE A 165 4.04 -23.48 10.49
N GLU A 166 3.01 -23.94 11.21
CA GLU A 166 1.98 -24.84 10.69
C GLU A 166 1.16 -24.19 9.58
N ARG A 167 0.84 -22.90 9.71
CA ARG A 167 0.14 -22.13 8.68
C ARG A 167 0.99 -21.95 7.43
N VAL A 168 2.25 -21.58 7.59
CA VAL A 168 3.18 -21.39 6.47
C VAL A 168 3.44 -22.73 5.76
N ALA A 169 3.66 -23.82 6.51
CA ALA A 169 3.83 -25.16 5.95
C ALA A 169 2.63 -25.56 5.10
N ALA A 170 1.41 -25.40 5.64
CA ALA A 170 0.18 -25.76 4.92
C ALA A 170 -0.02 -24.94 3.64
N VAL A 171 0.30 -23.64 3.67
CA VAL A 171 0.23 -22.79 2.47
C VAL A 171 1.32 -23.18 1.46
N ARG A 172 2.56 -23.46 1.91
CA ARG A 172 3.66 -23.87 1.03
C ARG A 172 3.36 -25.21 0.36
N ASP A 173 2.84 -26.18 1.10
CA ASP A 173 2.45 -27.49 0.56
C ASP A 173 1.35 -27.36 -0.51
N ALA A 174 0.41 -26.45 -0.30
CA ALA A 174 -0.65 -26.13 -1.26
C ALA A 174 -0.17 -25.32 -2.46
N ALA A 175 0.92 -24.56 -2.30
CA ALA A 175 1.47 -23.64 -3.31
C ALA A 175 2.98 -23.84 -3.50
N PRO A 176 3.46 -25.01 -3.95
CA PRO A 176 4.88 -25.40 -3.95
C PRO A 176 5.75 -24.49 -4.83
N HIS A 177 5.19 -23.87 -5.85
CA HIS A 177 5.93 -23.04 -6.82
C HIS A 177 5.61 -21.55 -6.75
N ALA A 178 4.64 -21.14 -5.94
CA ALA A 178 4.30 -19.73 -5.78
C ALA A 178 5.37 -18.98 -5.00
N GLN A 179 5.59 -17.72 -5.36
CA GLN A 179 6.31 -16.79 -4.49
C GLN A 179 5.44 -16.52 -3.25
N ILE A 180 6.04 -16.57 -2.04
CA ILE A 180 5.32 -16.33 -0.79
C ILE A 180 6.04 -15.24 -0.03
N VAL A 181 5.27 -14.25 0.41
CA VAL A 181 5.66 -13.24 1.39
C VAL A 181 4.79 -13.38 2.63
N LEU A 182 5.37 -13.16 3.81
CA LEU A 182 4.66 -13.22 5.08
C LEU A 182 4.44 -11.81 5.61
N ASP A 183 3.28 -11.56 6.21
CA ASP A 183 3.00 -10.30 6.88
C ASP A 183 2.49 -10.57 8.29
N ALA A 184 3.32 -10.21 9.25
CA ALA A 184 3.05 -10.38 10.68
C ALA A 184 2.21 -9.24 11.28
N ASN A 185 2.10 -8.10 10.59
CA ASN A 185 1.39 -6.91 11.05
C ASN A 185 1.71 -6.60 12.54
N GLU A 186 2.99 -6.54 12.90
CA GLU A 186 3.50 -6.22 14.24
C GLU A 186 3.19 -7.30 15.32
N ALA A 187 2.72 -8.51 14.97
CA ALA A 187 2.16 -9.46 15.95
C ALA A 187 3.17 -10.39 16.63
N TRP A 188 4.47 -10.39 16.26
CA TRP A 188 5.44 -11.37 16.74
C TRP A 188 6.28 -10.92 17.95
N GLN A 189 5.86 -9.89 18.66
CA GLN A 189 6.59 -9.32 19.80
C GLN A 189 6.89 -10.34 20.91
N ASN A 190 6.00 -11.33 21.11
CA ASN A 190 6.14 -12.34 22.16
C ASN A 190 6.77 -13.66 21.68
N LEU A 191 7.26 -13.72 20.45
CA LEU A 191 7.91 -14.92 19.89
C LEU A 191 9.42 -14.87 20.06
N ASP A 192 10.06 -16.02 20.15
CA ASP A 192 11.50 -16.15 19.94
C ASP A 192 11.78 -16.04 18.42
N LEU A 193 12.06 -14.82 17.96
CA LEU A 193 12.25 -14.53 16.54
C LEU A 193 13.39 -15.30 15.91
N ALA A 194 14.49 -15.53 16.63
CA ALA A 194 15.63 -16.31 16.09
C ALA A 194 15.20 -17.74 15.75
N THR A 195 14.42 -18.36 16.64
CA THR A 195 13.84 -19.69 16.41
C THR A 195 12.82 -19.67 15.27
N VAL A 196 11.92 -18.68 15.24
CA VAL A 196 10.88 -18.56 14.18
C VAL A 196 11.53 -18.38 12.82
N PHE A 197 12.50 -17.47 12.67
CA PHE A 197 13.20 -17.23 11.41
C PHE A 197 13.93 -18.46 10.91
N ALA A 198 14.63 -19.19 11.81
CA ALA A 198 15.30 -20.44 11.46
C ALA A 198 14.32 -21.54 11.01
N GLN A 199 13.14 -21.63 11.66
CA GLN A 199 12.11 -22.60 11.27
C GLN A 199 11.40 -22.22 9.95
N LEU A 200 11.38 -20.95 9.58
CA LEU A 200 10.79 -20.47 8.32
C LEU A 200 11.73 -20.64 7.12
N GLU A 201 13.04 -20.72 7.32
CA GLU A 201 14.04 -20.80 6.25
C GLU A 201 13.76 -21.92 5.22
N PRO A 202 13.37 -23.17 5.63
CA PRO A 202 13.12 -24.24 4.67
C PRO A 202 11.92 -24.01 3.73
N PHE A 203 11.05 -23.07 4.04
CA PHE A 203 9.84 -22.80 3.23
C PHE A 203 10.07 -21.87 2.04
N ASN A 204 11.31 -21.43 1.78
CA ASN A 204 11.63 -20.54 0.65
C ASN A 204 10.73 -19.31 0.61
N ILE A 205 10.69 -18.57 1.72
CA ILE A 205 9.94 -17.34 1.87
C ILE A 205 10.75 -16.18 1.29
N THR A 206 10.11 -15.34 0.49
CA THR A 206 10.77 -14.21 -0.19
C THR A 206 11.14 -13.10 0.78
N MET A 207 10.22 -12.77 1.71
CA MET A 207 10.45 -11.77 2.76
C MET A 207 9.40 -11.88 3.86
N ILE A 208 9.69 -11.29 5.02
CA ILE A 208 8.78 -11.14 6.15
C ILE A 208 8.54 -9.65 6.38
N GLU A 209 7.27 -9.24 6.31
CA GLU A 209 6.84 -7.86 6.54
C GLU A 209 6.51 -7.64 8.01
N GLN A 210 7.07 -6.60 8.59
CA GLN A 210 6.85 -6.00 9.90
C GLN A 210 6.58 -7.02 11.04
N PRO A 211 7.58 -7.78 11.47
CA PRO A 211 7.41 -8.78 12.54
C PRO A 211 7.12 -8.14 13.90
N LEU A 212 7.69 -6.97 14.17
CA LEU A 212 7.61 -6.27 15.46
C LEU A 212 6.92 -4.91 15.32
N PRO A 213 6.32 -4.40 16.43
CA PRO A 213 5.86 -3.01 16.49
C PRO A 213 7.00 -2.03 16.17
N GLN A 214 6.65 -0.94 15.46
CA GLN A 214 7.62 0.08 15.02
C GLN A 214 8.51 0.63 16.15
N ASP A 215 7.98 0.71 17.39
CA ASP A 215 8.72 1.24 18.55
C ASP A 215 9.53 0.15 19.29
N CYS A 216 9.52 -1.11 18.80
CA CYS A 216 10.16 -2.27 19.43
C CYS A 216 11.06 -3.04 18.46
N ASP A 217 11.37 -2.49 17.30
CA ASP A 217 12.09 -3.19 16.22
C ASP A 217 13.62 -3.05 16.24
N ASP A 218 14.18 -2.27 17.16
CA ASP A 218 15.63 -2.08 17.27
C ASP A 218 16.39 -3.40 17.53
N VAL A 219 15.74 -4.35 18.20
CA VAL A 219 16.31 -5.68 18.49
C VAL A 219 16.63 -6.48 17.22
N LEU A 220 15.99 -6.18 16.08
CA LEU A 220 16.23 -6.85 14.80
C LEU A 220 17.68 -6.71 14.33
N THR A 221 18.39 -5.65 14.72
CA THR A 221 19.83 -5.49 14.43
C THR A 221 20.71 -6.60 14.98
N SER A 222 20.25 -7.30 16.02
CA SER A 222 21.02 -8.34 16.72
C SER A 222 20.47 -9.75 16.49
N ILE A 223 19.33 -9.91 15.84
CA ILE A 223 18.70 -11.21 15.58
C ILE A 223 19.08 -11.68 14.17
N PRO A 224 19.76 -12.84 14.04
CA PRO A 224 20.00 -13.42 12.72
C PRO A 224 18.68 -13.72 11.99
N HIS A 225 18.56 -13.22 10.76
CA HIS A 225 17.38 -13.43 9.93
C HIS A 225 17.81 -13.81 8.50
N PRO A 226 17.75 -15.12 8.14
CA PRO A 226 18.12 -15.59 6.81
C PRO A 226 17.13 -15.17 5.73
N ILE A 227 15.92 -14.73 6.13
CA ILE A 227 14.88 -14.22 5.23
C ILE A 227 14.87 -12.69 5.33
N PRO A 228 14.90 -11.95 4.22
CA PRO A 228 14.82 -10.49 4.23
C PRO A 228 13.62 -9.96 5.00
N LEU A 229 13.81 -8.92 5.80
CA LEU A 229 12.75 -8.23 6.52
C LEU A 229 12.33 -6.96 5.77
N CYS A 230 11.04 -6.67 5.75
CA CYS A 230 10.45 -5.51 5.12
C CYS A 230 9.76 -4.62 6.16
N ALA A 231 10.16 -3.35 6.24
CA ALA A 231 9.51 -2.37 7.10
C ALA A 231 8.20 -1.87 6.45
N ASP A 232 7.08 -1.98 7.16
CA ASP A 232 5.79 -1.39 6.80
C ASP A 232 5.43 -0.25 7.77
N GLU A 233 4.97 -0.58 8.97
CA GLU A 233 4.60 0.39 9.99
C GLU A 233 5.78 1.25 10.46
N SER A 234 7.00 0.76 10.34
CA SER A 234 8.23 1.49 10.68
C SER A 234 8.70 2.48 9.60
N CYS A 235 8.11 2.47 8.40
CA CYS A 235 8.50 3.32 7.28
C CYS A 235 7.31 4.07 6.69
N HIS A 236 7.15 5.35 7.03
CA HIS A 236 6.11 6.22 6.46
C HIS A 236 6.68 7.17 5.41
N THR A 237 7.78 7.84 5.72
CA THR A 237 8.45 8.81 4.85
C THR A 237 9.95 8.53 4.80
N ARG A 238 10.66 9.21 3.89
CA ARG A 238 12.12 9.10 3.79
C ARG A 238 12.88 9.52 5.07
N GLU A 239 12.24 10.25 5.98
CA GLU A 239 12.86 10.68 7.24
C GLU A 239 13.20 9.52 8.17
N GLN A 240 12.47 8.40 8.09
CA GLN A 240 12.73 7.20 8.87
C GLN A 240 13.84 6.30 8.29
N LEU A 241 14.20 6.44 7.00
CA LEU A 241 15.07 5.49 6.30
C LEU A 241 16.38 5.18 7.03
N HIS A 242 17.06 6.21 7.55
CA HIS A 242 18.33 6.01 8.25
C HIS A 242 18.21 5.17 9.52
N GLN A 243 17.03 5.18 10.17
CA GLN A 243 16.77 4.40 11.38
C GLN A 243 16.47 2.93 11.07
N LEU A 244 16.19 2.59 9.81
CA LEU A 244 15.88 1.24 9.36
C LEU A 244 17.10 0.47 8.88
N VAL A 245 18.22 1.17 8.61
CA VAL A 245 19.46 0.53 8.15
C VAL A 245 19.96 -0.46 9.20
N GLY A 246 20.21 -1.70 8.76
CA GLY A 246 20.64 -2.80 9.62
C GLY A 246 19.53 -3.52 10.39
N LYS A 247 18.28 -3.06 10.28
CA LYS A 247 17.09 -3.74 10.81
C LYS A 247 16.27 -4.42 9.72
N TYR A 248 16.24 -3.82 8.53
CA TYR A 248 15.43 -4.24 7.39
C TYR A 248 16.24 -4.17 6.11
N GLU A 249 15.95 -5.06 5.16
CA GLU A 249 16.51 -5.06 3.79
C GLU A 249 15.55 -4.42 2.79
N MET A 250 14.28 -4.26 3.18
CA MET A 250 13.22 -3.76 2.31
C MET A 250 12.35 -2.74 3.03
N VAL A 251 11.71 -1.87 2.24
CA VAL A 251 10.68 -0.93 2.73
C VAL A 251 9.42 -1.06 1.90
N ASN A 252 8.27 -1.09 2.57
CA ASN A 252 6.96 -1.11 1.93
C ASN A 252 6.43 0.31 1.78
N ILE A 253 6.34 0.80 0.54
CA ILE A 253 5.82 2.12 0.21
C ILE A 253 4.32 2.02 -0.03
N LYS A 254 3.54 2.68 0.83
CA LYS A 254 2.08 2.84 0.70
C LYS A 254 1.76 4.33 0.63
N LEU A 255 0.96 4.75 -0.36
CA LEU A 255 0.66 6.16 -0.58
C LEU A 255 -0.07 6.80 0.61
N ASP A 256 -0.91 6.04 1.33
CA ASP A 256 -1.58 6.51 2.56
C ASP A 256 -0.60 6.79 3.71
N LYS A 257 0.55 6.12 3.76
CA LYS A 257 1.62 6.41 4.72
C LYS A 257 2.46 7.60 4.28
N THR A 258 2.91 7.58 3.03
CA THR A 258 3.79 8.65 2.50
C THR A 258 3.05 9.98 2.33
N GLY A 259 1.72 9.96 2.34
CA GLY A 259 0.92 11.14 2.04
C GLY A 259 0.97 11.52 0.56
N GLY A 260 0.91 10.51 -0.31
CA GLY A 260 0.77 10.63 -1.75
C GLY A 260 2.00 10.25 -2.57
N LEU A 261 1.85 10.33 -3.88
CA LEU A 261 2.85 9.93 -4.86
C LEU A 261 4.10 10.83 -4.82
N SER A 262 3.93 12.12 -4.51
CA SER A 262 5.06 13.06 -4.48
C SER A 262 6.16 12.62 -3.50
N GLU A 263 5.82 12.32 -2.25
CA GLU A 263 6.77 11.81 -1.27
C GLU A 263 7.16 10.36 -1.55
N ALA A 264 6.25 9.53 -2.07
CA ALA A 264 6.54 8.13 -2.39
C ALA A 264 7.67 7.99 -3.42
N LEU A 265 7.72 8.85 -4.44
CA LEU A 265 8.80 8.87 -5.44
C LEU A 265 10.14 9.24 -4.81
N LEU A 266 10.16 10.24 -3.94
CA LEU A 266 11.38 10.64 -3.22
C LEU A 266 11.85 9.57 -2.23
N LEU A 267 10.91 8.95 -1.50
CA LEU A 267 11.20 7.83 -0.61
C LEU A 267 11.79 6.65 -1.38
N ALA A 268 11.22 6.30 -2.55
CA ALA A 268 11.74 5.22 -3.38
C ALA A 268 13.18 5.47 -3.85
N ASP A 269 13.49 6.69 -4.28
CA ASP A 269 14.83 7.08 -4.72
C ASP A 269 15.84 7.04 -3.57
N ASP A 270 15.49 7.57 -2.41
CA ASP A 270 16.38 7.61 -1.25
C ASP A 270 16.57 6.22 -0.62
N ALA A 271 15.52 5.38 -0.58
CA ALA A 271 15.60 3.99 -0.14
C ALA A 271 16.59 3.19 -0.99
N LYS A 272 16.53 3.30 -2.33
CA LYS A 272 17.48 2.63 -3.23
C LYS A 272 18.92 3.10 -3.02
N LYS A 273 19.15 4.39 -2.78
CA LYS A 273 20.50 4.93 -2.49
C LYS A 273 21.07 4.34 -1.19
N LEU A 274 20.22 4.02 -0.22
CA LEU A 274 20.60 3.37 1.03
C LEU A 274 20.68 1.84 0.94
N GLY A 275 20.40 1.26 -0.23
CA GLY A 275 20.50 -0.18 -0.48
C GLY A 275 19.24 -0.97 -0.17
N PHE A 276 18.12 -0.33 0.16
CA PHE A 276 16.84 -1.03 0.37
C PHE A 276 16.24 -1.51 -0.95
N SER A 277 15.71 -2.72 -0.94
CA SER A 277 14.74 -3.17 -1.94
C SER A 277 13.35 -2.56 -1.65
N LEU A 278 12.52 -2.45 -2.67
CA LEU A 278 11.20 -1.84 -2.55
C LEU A 278 10.10 -2.88 -2.59
N MET A 279 9.12 -2.73 -1.72
CA MET A 279 7.78 -3.26 -1.84
C MET A 279 6.81 -2.09 -2.10
N SER A 280 5.83 -2.29 -2.96
CA SER A 280 4.71 -1.37 -3.13
C SER A 280 3.45 -2.02 -2.61
N GLY A 281 2.96 -1.53 -1.49
CA GLY A 281 1.72 -2.01 -0.88
C GLY A 281 0.61 -0.96 -0.92
N CYS A 282 -0.55 -1.37 -0.41
CA CYS A 282 -1.71 -0.48 -0.28
C CYS A 282 -2.43 -0.68 1.06
N MET A 283 -3.28 0.28 1.40
CA MET A 283 -4.44 0.04 2.24
C MET A 283 -5.57 -0.52 1.38
N LEU A 284 -6.64 -1.05 1.99
CA LEU A 284 -7.85 -1.38 1.24
C LEU A 284 -8.33 -0.14 0.49
N GLY A 285 -8.66 -0.27 -0.77
CA GLY A 285 -9.09 0.84 -1.59
C GLY A 285 -9.46 0.39 -3.01
N THR A 286 -10.03 1.29 -3.79
CA THR A 286 -10.45 1.01 -5.16
C THR A 286 -9.30 1.15 -6.16
N SER A 287 -9.56 0.80 -7.41
CA SER A 287 -8.63 1.04 -8.52
C SER A 287 -8.20 2.51 -8.64
N LEU A 288 -8.96 3.45 -8.07
CA LEU A 288 -8.58 4.87 -8.07
C LEU A 288 -7.30 5.11 -7.26
N ALA A 289 -7.21 4.52 -6.05
CA ALA A 289 -6.01 4.58 -5.23
C ALA A 289 -4.84 3.81 -5.88
N MET A 290 -5.11 2.58 -6.37
CA MET A 290 -4.08 1.70 -6.92
C MET A 290 -3.41 2.26 -8.18
N ARG A 291 -4.15 2.93 -9.07
CA ARG A 291 -3.57 3.54 -10.28
C ARG A 291 -2.45 4.53 -9.98
N THR A 292 -2.60 5.31 -8.93
CA THR A 292 -1.58 6.28 -8.54
C THR A 292 -0.35 5.62 -7.92
N ALA A 293 -0.47 4.39 -7.38
CA ALA A 293 0.64 3.63 -6.85
C ALA A 293 1.47 2.89 -7.93
N LEU A 294 0.94 2.71 -9.15
CA LEU A 294 1.62 1.96 -10.22
C LEU A 294 3.04 2.45 -10.56
N PRO A 295 3.38 3.75 -10.54
CA PRO A 295 4.75 4.20 -10.73
C PRO A 295 5.74 3.71 -9.68
N ILE A 296 5.30 3.46 -8.46
CA ILE A 296 6.09 2.83 -7.40
C ILE A 296 6.14 1.32 -7.59
N ALA A 297 4.99 0.70 -7.90
CA ALA A 297 4.88 -0.73 -8.15
C ALA A 297 5.81 -1.20 -9.29
N ALA A 298 5.96 -0.42 -10.36
CA ALA A 298 6.86 -0.72 -11.46
C ALA A 298 8.36 -0.74 -11.07
N GLN A 299 8.70 -0.21 -9.90
CA GLN A 299 10.08 -0.17 -9.39
C GLN A 299 10.31 -1.15 -8.23
N ALA A 300 9.24 -1.79 -7.74
CA ALA A 300 9.27 -2.66 -6.58
C ALA A 300 9.54 -4.12 -6.97
N SER A 301 10.26 -4.84 -6.14
CA SER A 301 10.48 -6.28 -6.28
C SER A 301 9.32 -7.13 -5.77
N VAL A 302 8.49 -6.56 -4.89
CA VAL A 302 7.26 -7.15 -4.38
C VAL A 302 6.15 -6.12 -4.52
N VAL A 303 5.01 -6.51 -5.09
CA VAL A 303 3.83 -5.64 -5.25
C VAL A 303 2.62 -6.30 -4.59
N ASP A 304 1.90 -5.52 -3.79
CA ASP A 304 0.71 -5.91 -3.04
C ASP A 304 -0.37 -4.83 -3.22
N LEU A 305 -1.00 -4.84 -4.38
CA LEU A 305 -2.04 -3.89 -4.79
C LEU A 305 -3.37 -4.62 -5.09
N ASP A 306 -3.71 -5.63 -4.30
CA ASP A 306 -4.91 -6.44 -4.44
C ASP A 306 -6.18 -5.83 -3.81
N GLY A 307 -6.07 -4.61 -3.26
CA GLY A 307 -7.19 -3.92 -2.60
C GLY A 307 -8.52 -4.01 -3.36
N PRO A 308 -8.59 -3.66 -4.67
CA PRO A 308 -9.84 -3.73 -5.44
C PRO A 308 -10.42 -5.14 -5.56
N VAL A 309 -9.58 -6.18 -5.58
CA VAL A 309 -10.03 -7.59 -5.67
C VAL A 309 -10.72 -8.04 -4.38
N LEU A 310 -10.35 -7.43 -3.25
CA LEU A 310 -10.93 -7.73 -1.94
C LEU A 310 -12.27 -7.00 -1.69
N LEU A 311 -12.59 -6.00 -2.52
CA LEU A 311 -13.83 -5.22 -2.42
C LEU A 311 -14.97 -5.87 -3.21
N GLY A 312 -16.21 -5.67 -2.74
CA GLY A 312 -17.42 -6.10 -3.43
C GLY A 312 -17.79 -5.22 -4.65
N GLN A 313 -17.20 -4.04 -4.76
CA GLN A 313 -17.41 -3.09 -5.84
C GLN A 313 -16.18 -2.24 -6.07
N ASP A 314 -15.89 -1.90 -7.32
CA ASP A 314 -14.78 -1.02 -7.71
C ASP A 314 -15.30 0.21 -8.49
N VAL A 315 -14.41 1.17 -8.76
CA VAL A 315 -14.70 2.34 -9.61
C VAL A 315 -14.73 1.96 -11.10
N THR A 316 -15.38 2.79 -11.90
CA THR A 316 -15.38 2.66 -13.36
C THR A 316 -14.61 3.82 -14.00
N PRO A 317 -13.64 3.55 -14.88
CA PRO A 317 -13.09 2.25 -15.24
C PRO A 317 -12.28 1.64 -14.08
N SER A 318 -12.23 0.30 -13.94
CA SER A 318 -11.40 -0.41 -12.98
C SER A 318 -10.03 -0.78 -13.57
N LEU A 319 -9.06 -1.13 -12.70
CA LEU A 319 -7.89 -1.88 -13.13
C LEU A 319 -8.29 -3.32 -13.52
N VAL A 320 -7.54 -3.92 -14.42
CA VAL A 320 -7.77 -5.29 -14.86
C VAL A 320 -6.80 -6.21 -14.13
N TYR A 321 -7.35 -7.09 -13.29
CA TYR A 321 -6.59 -8.14 -12.59
C TYR A 321 -6.82 -9.45 -13.34
N ARG A 322 -5.75 -10.05 -13.83
CA ARG A 322 -5.80 -11.32 -14.57
C ARG A 322 -4.51 -12.11 -14.39
N ASP A 323 -4.64 -13.41 -14.12
CA ASP A 323 -3.51 -14.35 -13.99
C ASP A 323 -2.44 -13.91 -12.97
N GLY A 324 -2.88 -13.31 -11.84
CA GLY A 324 -2.01 -12.80 -10.79
C GLY A 324 -1.28 -11.50 -11.13
N GLU A 325 -1.73 -10.78 -12.16
CA GLU A 325 -1.13 -9.54 -12.64
C GLU A 325 -2.16 -8.41 -12.74
N ILE A 326 -1.68 -7.19 -12.58
CA ILE A 326 -2.37 -5.97 -12.99
C ILE A 326 -1.98 -5.73 -14.45
N VAL A 327 -2.95 -5.84 -15.37
CA VAL A 327 -2.72 -5.65 -16.81
C VAL A 327 -2.84 -4.18 -17.16
N LEU A 328 -1.77 -3.60 -17.74
CA LEU A 328 -1.67 -2.18 -18.09
C LEU A 328 -1.68 -1.93 -19.60
N SER A 329 -1.50 -3.00 -20.41
CA SER A 329 -1.61 -2.90 -21.87
C SER A 329 -3.05 -2.57 -22.27
N LYS A 330 -3.19 -1.61 -23.19
CA LYS A 330 -4.49 -1.22 -23.79
C LYS A 330 -5.03 -2.28 -24.73
#